data_6cc6e226489f17acd18aa86d32ab43ee
#
_entry.id   6cc6e226489f17acd18aa86d32ab43ee
#
_cell.length_a   1.000
_cell.length_b   1.000
_cell.length_c   1.000
_cell.angle_alpha   90.00
_cell.angle_beta   90.00
_cell.angle_gamma   90.00
#
_symmetry.space_group_name_H-M   'P 1'
#
loop_
_entity.id
_entity.type
_entity.pdbx_description
1 polymer ?
#
loop_
_entity_poly.entity_id
_entity_poly.type
_entity_poly.pdbx_seq_one_letter_code
_entity_poly.pdbx_strand_id
1 'polypeptide(L)'
;MKVLVVNAGSSSLKYQLFDTADSKILAKGNCERIGIEGSRIIHKTLGKEEYVKEQALPNHSEATKLVVDTLLDPVVGCINSVDEIEAIGHRVVHGGAFFTESVLVNDDVMAVLDKCVAYAPLHTPAHIMGIKGCKAVMPDTPEVLVFDTAFHQTMQREAYMYGISYDMYEEFQIRRYGAHGTSHRYVSGEMIKLLGGKAEGTKIVTCHIGNGSSITAVKDGKCVDTSMGFTPLDGIMMGTRCGAIDPAIVTYIMDKKNMTPAEMDNYMNKKCGFLGVSGIGSDSRDVEKAISEGNDRAQLTYDMLCYQIKKYIGSYSAAMGGLDAIVFTAGIGEHSPYIREHVLSDLEYLGVKLDTERNNFGHSGDPVKISADDSKVSVYMIPTNEELVIAKDTEAIVSKL
;
A
#
# COMPACT_ATOMS: atom_id res chain seq x y z
N MET A 1 11.45 6.31 21.07
CA MET A 1 11.59 7.46 20.13
C MET A 1 10.21 7.90 19.66
N LYS A 2 9.94 9.22 19.67
CA LYS A 2 8.72 9.74 19.07
C LYS A 2 8.98 10.06 17.59
N VAL A 3 8.32 9.31 16.71
CA VAL A 3 8.48 9.42 15.25
C VAL A 3 7.18 9.92 14.62
N LEU A 4 7.27 11.02 13.88
CA LEU A 4 6.17 11.54 13.06
C LEU A 4 6.22 10.87 11.68
N VAL A 5 5.24 10.03 11.38
CA VAL A 5 5.07 9.43 10.05
C VAL A 5 4.18 10.32 9.20
N VAL A 6 4.64 10.64 7.99
CA VAL A 6 3.96 11.54 7.05
C VAL A 6 3.74 10.84 5.71
N ASN A 7 2.51 10.95 5.20
CA ASN A 7 2.12 10.51 3.87
C ASN A 7 1.46 11.68 3.13
N ALA A 8 2.23 12.36 2.29
CA ALA A 8 1.78 13.54 1.53
C ALA A 8 1.19 13.14 0.18
N GLY A 9 -0.08 13.45 -0.04
CA GLY A 9 -0.76 13.38 -1.33
C GLY A 9 -0.84 14.75 -1.99
N SER A 10 -1.34 14.82 -3.23
CA SER A 10 -1.43 16.08 -4.00
C SER A 10 -2.24 17.19 -3.28
N SER A 11 -3.29 16.81 -2.57
CA SER A 11 -4.18 17.74 -1.83
C SER A 11 -4.45 17.28 -0.40
N SER A 12 -3.62 16.41 0.16
CA SER A 12 -3.78 15.88 1.51
C SER A 12 -2.43 15.60 2.16
N LEU A 13 -2.42 15.59 3.50
CA LEU A 13 -1.27 15.18 4.30
C LEU A 13 -1.79 14.36 5.48
N LYS A 14 -1.61 13.04 5.42
CA LYS A 14 -1.91 12.13 6.53
C LYS A 14 -0.70 11.99 7.41
N TYR A 15 -0.93 11.89 8.72
CA TYR A 15 0.16 11.73 9.68
C TYR A 15 -0.23 10.84 10.85
N GLN A 16 0.78 10.23 11.45
CA GLN A 16 0.68 9.54 12.73
C GLN A 16 1.94 9.82 13.55
N LEU A 17 1.78 10.17 14.82
CA LEU A 17 2.88 10.26 15.76
C LEU A 17 2.95 8.98 16.60
N PHE A 18 4.04 8.27 16.48
CA PHE A 18 4.31 7.02 17.22
C PHE A 18 5.25 7.26 18.39
N ASP A 19 5.01 6.56 19.49
CA ASP A 19 6.08 6.16 20.38
C ASP A 19 6.55 4.76 19.97
N THR A 20 7.76 4.66 19.44
CA THR A 20 8.29 3.40 18.92
C THR A 20 8.68 2.41 19.98
N ALA A 21 8.86 2.84 21.25
CA ALA A 21 9.24 1.97 22.36
C ALA A 21 8.20 0.86 22.62
N ASP A 22 6.94 1.22 22.55
CA ASP A 22 5.79 0.31 22.71
C ASP A 22 4.92 0.20 21.44
N SER A 23 5.37 0.78 20.32
CA SER A 23 4.66 0.82 19.04
C SER A 23 3.28 1.52 19.12
N LYS A 24 3.15 2.48 20.02
CA LYS A 24 1.89 3.14 20.34
C LYS A 24 1.66 4.38 19.48
N ILE A 25 0.47 4.51 18.94
CA ILE A 25 0.04 5.72 18.24
C ILE A 25 -0.40 6.74 19.31
N LEU A 26 0.34 7.85 19.41
CA LEU A 26 0.04 8.97 20.32
C LEU A 26 -1.04 9.88 19.73
N ALA A 27 -0.94 10.15 18.43
CA ALA A 27 -1.92 10.92 17.67
C ALA A 27 -1.90 10.53 16.20
N LYS A 28 -3.03 10.75 15.52
CA LYS A 28 -3.16 10.59 14.06
C LYS A 28 -4.09 11.67 13.49
N GLY A 29 -3.92 11.98 12.22
CA GLY A 29 -4.79 12.94 11.57
C GLY A 29 -4.56 13.06 10.07
N ASN A 30 -5.33 13.95 9.48
CA ASN A 30 -5.31 14.23 8.05
C ASN A 30 -5.62 15.70 7.81
N CYS A 31 -4.74 16.38 7.07
CA CYS A 31 -5.06 17.66 6.44
C CYS A 31 -5.66 17.37 5.07
N GLU A 32 -6.84 17.91 4.79
CA GLU A 32 -7.58 17.68 3.55
C GLU A 32 -7.71 18.98 2.75
N ARG A 33 -7.85 18.83 1.42
CA ARG A 33 -8.09 19.94 0.49
C ARG A 33 -6.98 20.99 0.52
N ILE A 34 -5.73 20.58 0.68
CA ILE A 34 -4.55 21.45 0.60
C ILE A 34 -4.50 22.09 -0.79
N GLY A 35 -4.35 23.41 -0.84
CA GLY A 35 -4.34 24.20 -2.08
C GLY A 35 -5.72 24.50 -2.67
N ILE A 36 -6.82 24.09 -2.00
CA ILE A 36 -8.20 24.29 -2.46
C ILE A 36 -9.05 24.85 -1.31
N GLU A 37 -10.17 25.51 -1.66
CA GLU A 37 -11.12 26.06 -0.69
C GLU A 37 -11.72 24.96 0.20
N GLY A 38 -11.97 25.29 1.47
CA GLY A 38 -12.55 24.36 2.46
C GLY A 38 -11.53 23.40 3.05
N SER A 39 -10.26 23.79 3.11
CA SER A 39 -9.21 23.00 3.76
C SER A 39 -9.48 22.85 5.25
N ARG A 40 -9.12 21.69 5.81
CA ARG A 40 -9.30 21.40 7.24
C ARG A 40 -8.29 20.36 7.73
N ILE A 41 -8.07 20.35 9.02
CA ILE A 41 -7.42 19.24 9.73
C ILE A 41 -8.45 18.45 10.51
N ILE A 42 -8.32 17.12 10.44
CA ILE A 42 -9.00 16.15 11.30
C ILE A 42 -7.92 15.50 12.14
N HIS A 43 -8.02 15.58 13.46
CA HIS A 43 -7.00 15.12 14.39
C HIS A 43 -7.60 14.28 15.51
N LYS A 44 -6.90 13.23 15.91
CA LYS A 44 -7.28 12.35 17.00
C LYS A 44 -6.06 12.01 17.84
N THR A 45 -6.02 12.51 19.05
CA THR A 45 -5.06 12.09 20.07
C THR A 45 -5.59 10.89 20.85
N LEU A 46 -4.71 10.00 21.25
CA LEU A 46 -5.06 8.84 22.06
C LEU A 46 -5.79 9.26 23.34
N GLY A 47 -6.97 8.69 23.57
CA GLY A 47 -7.79 8.98 24.75
C GLY A 47 -8.52 10.32 24.73
N LYS A 48 -8.45 11.08 23.63
CA LYS A 48 -9.20 12.35 23.47
C LYS A 48 -10.26 12.23 22.37
N GLU A 49 -11.20 13.17 22.33
CA GLU A 49 -12.19 13.27 21.25
C GLU A 49 -11.55 13.71 19.94
N GLU A 50 -12.24 13.43 18.83
CA GLU A 50 -11.79 13.89 17.52
C GLU A 50 -11.92 15.41 17.43
N TYR A 51 -10.87 16.05 16.91
CA TYR A 51 -10.78 17.49 16.70
C TYR A 51 -10.79 17.81 15.21
N VAL A 52 -11.66 18.71 14.81
CA VAL A 52 -11.74 19.21 13.43
C VAL A 52 -11.61 20.72 13.45
N LYS A 53 -10.70 21.25 12.61
CA LYS A 53 -10.52 22.69 12.43
C LYS A 53 -10.47 23.01 10.94
N GLU A 54 -11.32 23.93 10.50
CA GLU A 54 -11.25 24.54 9.19
C GLU A 54 -10.21 25.66 9.22
N GLN A 55 -9.28 25.62 8.28
CA GLN A 55 -8.23 26.61 8.12
C GLN A 55 -7.70 26.56 6.68
N ALA A 56 -7.46 27.72 6.06
CA ALA A 56 -6.85 27.76 4.74
C ALA A 56 -5.45 27.15 4.77
N LEU A 57 -5.20 26.18 3.90
CA LEU A 57 -3.94 25.46 3.74
C LEU A 57 -3.45 25.63 2.30
N PRO A 58 -2.76 26.73 1.96
CA PRO A 58 -2.36 27.00 0.59
C PRO A 58 -1.31 26.00 0.04
N ASN A 59 -0.57 25.33 0.91
CA ASN A 59 0.48 24.40 0.55
C ASN A 59 0.78 23.40 1.69
N HIS A 60 1.68 22.44 1.43
CA HIS A 60 2.07 21.41 2.40
C HIS A 60 2.87 21.96 3.59
N SER A 61 3.60 23.05 3.43
CA SER A 61 4.32 23.68 4.56
C SER A 61 3.34 24.23 5.60
N GLU A 62 2.27 24.91 5.17
CA GLU A 62 1.23 25.39 6.07
C GLU A 62 0.43 24.22 6.69
N ALA A 63 0.22 23.14 5.93
CA ALA A 63 -0.39 21.93 6.47
C ALA A 63 0.50 21.29 7.54
N THR A 64 1.80 21.14 7.30
CA THR A 64 2.75 20.62 8.30
C THR A 64 2.81 21.49 9.55
N LYS A 65 2.84 22.82 9.37
CA LYS A 65 2.79 23.75 10.50
C LYS A 65 1.53 23.55 11.34
N LEU A 66 0.36 23.45 10.69
CA LEU A 66 -0.89 23.19 11.40
C LEU A 66 -0.88 21.84 12.13
N VAL A 67 -0.26 20.81 11.57
CA VAL A 67 -0.07 19.51 12.25
C VAL A 67 0.75 19.70 13.52
N VAL A 68 1.90 20.38 13.44
CA VAL A 68 2.78 20.61 14.59
C VAL A 68 2.07 21.47 15.64
N ASP A 69 1.42 22.58 15.24
CA ASP A 69 0.64 23.42 16.15
C ASP A 69 -0.48 22.63 16.86
N THR A 70 -1.11 21.70 16.15
CA THR A 70 -2.18 20.85 16.72
C THR A 70 -1.61 19.81 17.68
N LEU A 71 -0.47 19.22 17.40
CA LEU A 71 0.23 18.29 18.30
C LEU A 71 0.69 18.97 19.59
N LEU A 72 1.05 20.26 19.53
CA LEU A 72 1.46 21.11 20.66
C LEU A 72 0.29 21.72 21.43
N ASP A 73 -0.93 21.69 20.90
CA ASP A 73 -2.08 22.33 21.55
C ASP A 73 -2.36 21.70 22.93
N PRO A 74 -2.49 22.49 24.00
CA PRO A 74 -2.63 21.97 25.37
C PRO A 74 -3.94 21.15 25.58
N VAL A 75 -4.94 21.34 24.74
CA VAL A 75 -6.24 20.64 24.87
C VAL A 75 -6.29 19.41 24.03
N VAL A 76 -5.95 19.52 22.74
CA VAL A 76 -6.09 18.43 21.76
C VAL A 76 -4.79 17.71 21.42
N GLY A 77 -3.64 18.34 21.69
CA GLY A 77 -2.33 17.80 21.38
C GLY A 77 -1.81 16.74 22.37
N CYS A 78 -0.60 16.27 22.16
CA CYS A 78 0.02 15.20 22.94
C CYS A 78 1.53 15.39 23.22
N ILE A 79 2.10 16.51 22.79
CA ILE A 79 3.51 16.89 23.07
C ILE A 79 3.56 18.30 23.62
N ASN A 80 4.64 18.65 24.34
CA ASN A 80 4.83 19.95 24.96
C ASN A 80 5.87 20.80 24.22
N SER A 81 6.73 20.18 23.41
CA SER A 81 7.74 20.83 22.58
C SER A 81 7.86 20.12 21.25
N VAL A 82 8.20 20.85 20.21
CA VAL A 82 8.50 20.29 18.88
C VAL A 82 9.70 19.34 18.94
N ASP A 83 10.64 19.57 19.85
CA ASP A 83 11.82 18.71 20.05
C ASP A 83 11.47 17.30 20.52
N GLU A 84 10.25 17.09 20.98
CA GLU A 84 9.78 15.73 21.29
C GLU A 84 9.53 14.89 20.02
N ILE A 85 9.46 15.51 18.83
CA ILE A 85 9.47 14.81 17.54
C ILE A 85 10.92 14.56 17.18
N GLU A 86 11.41 13.37 17.53
CA GLU A 86 12.83 13.02 17.42
C GLU A 86 13.23 12.62 16.00
N ALA A 87 12.26 12.22 15.15
CA ALA A 87 12.48 11.89 13.74
C ALA A 87 11.19 11.96 12.94
N ILE A 88 11.33 12.09 11.60
CA ILE A 88 10.20 12.08 10.65
C ILE A 88 10.41 10.96 9.63
N GLY A 89 9.41 10.11 9.45
CA GLY A 89 9.40 9.09 8.41
C GLY A 89 8.42 9.47 7.28
N HIS A 90 8.89 9.51 6.04
CA HIS A 90 8.07 9.82 4.88
C HIS A 90 7.78 8.58 4.06
N ARG A 91 6.50 8.33 3.75
CA ARG A 91 6.14 7.37 2.71
C ARG A 91 6.44 7.95 1.35
N VAL A 92 7.13 7.18 0.51
CA VAL A 92 7.37 7.49 -0.90
C VAL A 92 6.90 6.32 -1.75
N VAL A 93 6.03 6.62 -2.73
CA VAL A 93 5.41 5.56 -3.55
C VAL A 93 6.43 4.86 -4.46
N HIS A 94 7.44 5.55 -4.99
CA HIS A 94 8.35 4.98 -5.97
C HIS A 94 9.78 5.47 -5.80
N GLY A 95 10.70 4.52 -5.60
CA GLY A 95 12.13 4.78 -5.46
C GLY A 95 12.97 4.45 -6.73
N GLY A 96 12.32 4.06 -7.83
CA GLY A 96 13.02 3.60 -9.03
C GLY A 96 13.90 2.38 -8.73
N ALA A 97 14.95 2.22 -9.51
CA ALA A 97 16.04 1.28 -9.24
C ALA A 97 17.10 1.86 -8.29
N PHE A 98 16.92 3.10 -7.84
CA PHE A 98 17.91 3.84 -7.05
C PHE A 98 17.82 3.53 -5.55
N PHE A 99 16.61 3.28 -5.05
CA PHE A 99 16.36 3.06 -3.63
C PHE A 99 15.88 1.62 -3.39
N THR A 100 16.77 0.84 -2.79
CA THR A 100 16.51 -0.58 -2.43
C THR A 100 16.15 -0.76 -0.95
N GLU A 101 16.27 0.30 -0.17
CA GLU A 101 16.00 0.35 1.26
C GLU A 101 15.58 1.76 1.68
N SER A 102 15.19 1.93 2.93
CA SER A 102 14.88 3.23 3.54
C SER A 102 16.17 4.04 3.73
N VAL A 103 16.14 5.36 3.51
CA VAL A 103 17.32 6.21 3.51
C VAL A 103 17.11 7.51 4.30
N LEU A 104 18.17 8.00 4.94
CA LEU A 104 18.20 9.31 5.57
C LEU A 104 18.16 10.41 4.49
N VAL A 105 17.35 11.44 4.68
CA VAL A 105 17.24 12.59 3.76
C VAL A 105 18.50 13.44 3.81
N ASN A 106 19.05 13.72 2.64
CA ASN A 106 20.11 14.70 2.39
C ASN A 106 19.95 15.25 0.96
N ASP A 107 20.79 16.19 0.56
CA ASP A 107 20.70 16.84 -0.76
C ASP A 107 20.88 15.83 -1.91
N ASP A 108 21.77 14.85 -1.78
CA ASP A 108 22.01 13.81 -2.80
C ASP A 108 20.78 12.92 -2.95
N VAL A 109 20.18 12.50 -1.83
CA VAL A 109 18.95 11.70 -1.80
C VAL A 109 17.79 12.45 -2.46
N MET A 110 17.66 13.76 -2.18
CA MET A 110 16.63 14.58 -2.80
C MET A 110 16.84 14.76 -4.31
N ALA A 111 18.09 14.95 -4.75
CA ALA A 111 18.41 15.02 -6.17
C ALA A 111 18.12 13.71 -6.93
N VAL A 112 18.28 12.55 -6.28
CA VAL A 112 17.91 11.25 -6.85
C VAL A 112 16.38 11.07 -6.83
N LEU A 113 15.70 11.51 -5.76
CA LEU A 113 14.24 11.46 -5.66
C LEU A 113 13.57 12.29 -6.77
N ASP A 114 14.14 13.44 -7.15
CA ASP A 114 13.65 14.24 -8.28
C ASP A 114 13.66 13.45 -9.60
N LYS A 115 14.62 12.54 -9.82
CA LYS A 115 14.64 11.63 -10.98
C LYS A 115 13.50 10.61 -10.93
N CYS A 116 13.05 10.23 -9.74
CA CYS A 116 11.93 9.29 -9.55
C CYS A 116 10.56 9.89 -9.93
N VAL A 117 10.45 11.20 -10.17
CA VAL A 117 9.23 11.85 -10.67
C VAL A 117 8.74 11.17 -11.96
N ALA A 118 9.66 10.75 -12.83
CA ALA A 118 9.32 10.09 -14.08
C ALA A 118 8.53 8.77 -13.89
N TYR A 119 8.74 8.07 -12.78
CA TYR A 119 8.09 6.77 -12.50
C TYR A 119 6.74 6.92 -11.78
N ALA A 120 6.52 8.03 -11.07
CA ALA A 120 5.27 8.30 -10.36
C ALA A 120 4.91 9.81 -10.41
N PRO A 121 4.62 10.36 -11.59
CA PRO A 121 4.45 11.81 -11.80
C PRO A 121 3.23 12.39 -11.04
N LEU A 122 2.27 11.56 -10.68
CA LEU A 122 1.09 11.98 -9.90
C LEU A 122 1.34 11.95 -8.37
N HIS A 123 2.42 11.34 -7.90
CA HIS A 123 2.68 11.12 -6.47
C HIS A 123 3.97 11.78 -5.99
N THR A 124 5.10 11.52 -6.67
CA THR A 124 6.43 11.96 -6.22
C THR A 124 6.54 13.47 -6.01
N PRO A 125 5.95 14.37 -6.84
CA PRO A 125 5.98 15.82 -6.57
C PRO A 125 5.32 16.19 -5.23
N ALA A 126 4.21 15.54 -4.87
CA ALA A 126 3.54 15.76 -3.59
C ALA A 126 4.39 15.30 -2.41
N HIS A 127 5.07 14.13 -2.54
CA HIS A 127 6.00 13.66 -1.52
C HIS A 127 7.14 14.64 -1.30
N ILE A 128 7.77 15.15 -2.37
CA ILE A 128 8.82 16.17 -2.31
C ILE A 128 8.32 17.44 -1.61
N MET A 129 7.09 17.90 -1.92
CA MET A 129 6.49 19.05 -1.22
C MET A 129 6.28 18.76 0.27
N GLY A 130 5.85 17.56 0.64
CA GLY A 130 5.69 17.15 2.03
C GLY A 130 7.02 17.15 2.80
N ILE A 131 8.08 16.56 2.21
CA ILE A 131 9.43 16.54 2.79
C ILE A 131 9.95 17.97 3.00
N LYS A 132 9.90 18.80 1.96
CA LYS A 132 10.30 20.22 2.04
C LYS A 132 9.47 21.00 3.07
N GLY A 133 8.17 20.67 3.20
CA GLY A 133 7.28 21.25 4.21
C GLY A 133 7.71 20.90 5.63
N CYS A 134 8.06 19.65 5.89
CA CYS A 134 8.57 19.20 7.18
C CYS A 134 9.92 19.86 7.49
N LYS A 135 10.84 19.90 6.53
CA LYS A 135 12.15 20.54 6.69
C LYS A 135 12.06 22.05 7.00
N ALA A 136 11.06 22.74 6.43
CA ALA A 136 10.84 24.16 6.69
C ALA A 136 10.32 24.45 8.12
N VAL A 137 9.56 23.51 8.71
CA VAL A 137 8.96 23.65 10.05
C VAL A 137 9.86 23.08 11.14
N MET A 138 10.56 21.99 10.83
CA MET A 138 11.43 21.24 11.75
C MET A 138 12.83 21.03 11.13
N PRO A 139 13.64 22.10 10.96
CA PRO A 139 14.88 22.06 10.18
C PRO A 139 15.96 21.13 10.74
N ASP A 140 15.96 20.91 12.05
CA ASP A 140 16.97 20.11 12.75
C ASP A 140 16.53 18.64 12.98
N THR A 141 15.26 18.33 12.73
CA THR A 141 14.74 16.95 12.90
C THR A 141 15.17 16.07 11.73
N PRO A 142 15.81 14.91 11.97
CA PRO A 142 16.21 13.99 10.92
C PRO A 142 14.98 13.39 10.22
N GLU A 143 15.06 13.28 8.88
CA GLU A 143 14.01 12.77 8.04
C GLU A 143 14.47 11.52 7.29
N VAL A 144 13.59 10.52 7.17
CA VAL A 144 13.84 9.25 6.49
C VAL A 144 12.79 8.99 5.41
N LEU A 145 13.22 8.56 4.23
CA LEU A 145 12.33 8.13 3.16
C LEU A 145 12.16 6.62 3.20
N VAL A 146 10.92 6.16 3.15
CA VAL A 146 10.54 4.75 3.09
C VAL A 146 9.74 4.49 1.82
N PHE A 147 10.23 3.60 0.97
CA PHE A 147 9.71 3.41 -0.39
C PHE A 147 8.82 2.18 -0.49
N ASP A 148 7.64 2.35 -1.09
CA ASP A 148 6.71 1.23 -1.37
C ASP A 148 7.31 0.19 -2.32
N THR A 149 8.29 0.57 -3.13
CA THR A 149 8.96 -0.32 -4.08
C THR A 149 10.18 -1.06 -3.50
N ALA A 150 10.71 -0.62 -2.34
CA ALA A 150 11.98 -1.13 -1.82
C ALA A 150 11.93 -2.63 -1.47
N PHE A 151 10.83 -3.11 -0.86
CA PHE A 151 10.66 -4.53 -0.52
C PHE A 151 10.75 -5.46 -1.73
N HIS A 152 10.35 -4.97 -2.90
CA HIS A 152 10.33 -5.73 -4.15
C HIS A 152 11.66 -5.74 -4.89
N GLN A 153 12.68 -5.01 -4.41
CA GLN A 153 14.00 -4.95 -5.08
C GLN A 153 14.81 -6.26 -4.97
N THR A 154 14.33 -7.22 -4.18
CA THR A 154 14.95 -8.55 -4.06
C THR A 154 14.54 -9.53 -5.16
N MET A 155 13.61 -9.15 -6.05
CA MET A 155 13.21 -9.96 -7.21
C MET A 155 14.41 -10.25 -8.13
N GLN A 156 14.48 -11.48 -8.66
CA GLN A 156 15.48 -11.88 -9.66
C GLN A 156 15.13 -11.29 -11.04
N ARG A 157 16.13 -11.24 -11.93
CA ARG A 157 15.97 -10.61 -13.26
C ARG A 157 14.84 -11.20 -14.07
N GLU A 158 14.68 -12.52 -14.06
CA GLU A 158 13.63 -13.23 -14.77
C GLU A 158 12.20 -12.91 -14.25
N ALA A 159 12.07 -12.43 -13.02
CA ALA A 159 10.79 -12.03 -12.44
C ALA A 159 10.46 -10.55 -12.72
N TYR A 160 11.47 -9.68 -12.77
CA TYR A 160 11.21 -8.25 -12.96
C TYR A 160 11.31 -7.75 -14.41
N MET A 161 11.94 -8.49 -15.31
CA MET A 161 12.08 -8.08 -16.72
C MET A 161 10.80 -8.32 -17.51
N TYR A 162 10.52 -7.42 -18.44
CA TYR A 162 9.46 -7.61 -19.44
C TYR A 162 10.05 -8.16 -20.75
N GLY A 163 9.25 -8.91 -21.50
CA GLY A 163 9.63 -9.48 -22.79
C GLY A 163 9.57 -8.46 -23.93
N ILE A 164 10.19 -7.29 -23.74
CA ILE A 164 10.36 -6.23 -24.74
C ILE A 164 11.84 -6.07 -25.07
N SER A 165 12.20 -5.18 -26.03
CA SER A 165 13.60 -4.92 -26.35
C SER A 165 14.40 -4.57 -25.11
N TYR A 166 15.58 -5.16 -24.96
CA TYR A 166 16.42 -5.00 -23.77
C TYR A 166 16.90 -3.55 -23.54
N ASP A 167 17.11 -2.81 -24.64
CA ASP A 167 17.47 -1.39 -24.64
C ASP A 167 16.44 -0.51 -23.91
N MET A 168 15.15 -0.90 -23.90
CA MET A 168 14.13 -0.20 -23.11
C MET A 168 14.40 -0.29 -21.59
N TYR A 169 14.98 -1.40 -21.14
CA TYR A 169 15.43 -1.51 -19.77
C TYR A 169 16.69 -0.66 -19.52
N GLU A 170 17.67 -0.71 -20.43
CA GLU A 170 18.93 0.04 -20.25
C GLU A 170 18.71 1.56 -20.29
N GLU A 171 17.88 2.05 -21.20
CA GLU A 171 17.67 3.49 -21.41
C GLU A 171 16.65 4.07 -20.40
N PHE A 172 15.52 3.37 -20.19
CA PHE A 172 14.38 3.90 -19.42
C PHE A 172 14.11 3.16 -18.11
N GLN A 173 14.91 2.18 -17.77
CA GLN A 173 14.74 1.34 -16.58
C GLN A 173 13.35 0.69 -16.50
N ILE A 174 12.79 0.29 -17.68
CA ILE A 174 11.48 -0.35 -17.75
C ILE A 174 11.60 -1.78 -17.22
N ARG A 175 11.08 -1.98 -16.02
CA ARG A 175 11.02 -3.26 -15.30
C ARG A 175 9.83 -3.27 -14.34
N ARG A 176 9.54 -4.45 -13.77
CA ARG A 176 8.60 -4.55 -12.64
C ARG A 176 9.23 -3.97 -11.39
N TYR A 177 8.51 -3.06 -10.72
CA TYR A 177 8.89 -2.47 -9.43
C TYR A 177 7.95 -2.91 -8.31
N GLY A 178 6.65 -3.03 -8.59
CA GLY A 178 5.63 -3.31 -7.59
C GLY A 178 5.27 -2.08 -6.76
N ALA A 179 4.33 -2.26 -5.85
CA ALA A 179 3.93 -1.28 -4.85
C ALA A 179 3.34 -1.98 -3.62
N HIS A 180 2.91 -1.22 -2.59
CA HIS A 180 2.48 -1.72 -1.28
C HIS A 180 3.57 -2.53 -0.54
N GLY A 181 4.84 -2.28 -0.85
CA GLY A 181 5.95 -3.04 -0.29
C GLY A 181 6.04 -2.97 1.23
N THR A 182 5.72 -1.82 1.83
CA THR A 182 5.63 -1.65 3.28
C THR A 182 4.58 -2.58 3.90
N SER A 183 3.40 -2.68 3.27
CA SER A 183 2.34 -3.60 3.70
C SER A 183 2.75 -5.06 3.55
N HIS A 184 3.24 -5.46 2.36
CA HIS A 184 3.67 -6.84 2.13
C HIS A 184 4.79 -7.27 3.06
N ARG A 185 5.76 -6.38 3.34
CA ARG A 185 6.84 -6.62 4.31
C ARG A 185 6.29 -6.81 5.72
N TYR A 186 5.36 -5.96 6.13
CA TYR A 186 4.75 -6.06 7.45
C TYR A 186 4.02 -7.38 7.65
N VAL A 187 3.03 -7.66 6.80
CA VAL A 187 2.18 -8.83 7.00
C VAL A 187 2.91 -10.16 6.76
N SER A 188 3.91 -10.20 5.87
CA SER A 188 4.76 -11.38 5.72
C SER A 188 5.66 -11.59 6.94
N GLY A 189 6.18 -10.51 7.52
CA GLY A 189 6.96 -10.56 8.76
C GLY A 189 6.13 -11.06 9.95
N GLU A 190 4.88 -10.59 10.10
CA GLU A 190 3.95 -11.11 11.11
C GLU A 190 3.61 -12.58 10.86
N MET A 191 3.39 -12.97 9.59
CA MET A 191 3.13 -14.37 9.26
C MET A 191 4.33 -15.27 9.59
N ILE A 192 5.56 -14.82 9.34
CA ILE A 192 6.79 -15.55 9.72
C ILE A 192 6.85 -15.77 11.23
N LYS A 193 6.48 -14.77 12.04
CA LYS A 193 6.41 -14.94 13.51
C LYS A 193 5.38 -16.01 13.89
N LEU A 194 4.21 -16.01 13.26
CA LEU A 194 3.17 -17.02 13.49
C LEU A 194 3.58 -18.43 13.05
N LEU A 195 4.47 -18.55 12.05
CA LEU A 195 5.06 -19.80 11.59
C LEU A 195 6.26 -20.28 12.43
N GLY A 196 6.60 -19.58 13.53
CA GLY A 196 7.69 -19.97 14.43
C GLY A 196 8.90 -19.03 14.41
N GLY A 197 8.82 -17.90 13.73
CA GLY A 197 9.81 -16.81 13.78
C GLY A 197 11.04 -16.98 12.90
N LYS A 198 11.15 -18.06 12.12
CA LYS A 198 12.26 -18.33 11.20
C LYS A 198 11.83 -18.07 9.75
N ALA A 199 12.48 -17.13 9.08
CA ALA A 199 12.15 -16.79 7.70
C ALA A 199 12.62 -17.84 6.68
N GLU A 200 13.78 -18.46 6.93
CA GLU A 200 14.37 -19.45 6.03
C GLU A 200 13.43 -20.66 5.82
N GLY A 201 13.21 -21.03 4.59
CA GLY A 201 12.30 -22.12 4.18
C GLY A 201 10.85 -21.69 4.01
N THR A 202 10.44 -20.49 4.46
CA THR A 202 9.04 -20.03 4.33
C THR A 202 8.69 -19.60 2.91
N LYS A 203 7.46 -19.93 2.48
CA LYS A 203 6.86 -19.58 1.19
C LYS A 203 5.46 -19.02 1.43
N ILE A 204 5.33 -17.72 1.33
CA ILE A 204 4.13 -16.98 1.73
C ILE A 204 3.60 -16.20 0.52
N VAL A 205 2.31 -16.26 0.27
CA VAL A 205 1.61 -15.34 -0.64
C VAL A 205 0.84 -14.33 0.20
N THR A 206 1.11 -13.05 0.00
CA THR A 206 0.40 -11.96 0.66
C THR A 206 -0.53 -11.27 -0.31
N CYS A 207 -1.80 -11.13 0.06
CA CYS A 207 -2.89 -10.56 -0.73
C CYS A 207 -3.32 -9.24 -0.09
N HIS A 208 -2.76 -8.13 -0.53
CA HIS A 208 -3.17 -6.79 -0.15
C HIS A 208 -4.34 -6.38 -1.05
N ILE A 209 -5.56 -6.50 -0.55
CA ILE A 209 -6.78 -6.26 -1.32
C ILE A 209 -7.52 -5.06 -0.75
N GLY A 210 -7.44 -3.94 -1.46
CA GLY A 210 -8.10 -2.68 -1.11
C GLY A 210 -8.63 -1.98 -2.37
N ASN A 211 -8.78 -0.66 -2.32
CA ASN A 211 -9.09 0.12 -3.52
C ASN A 211 -7.93 0.08 -4.55
N GLY A 212 -6.67 0.08 -4.07
CA GLY A 212 -5.52 -0.46 -4.78
C GLY A 212 -5.23 -1.86 -4.27
N SER A 213 -4.82 -2.80 -5.14
CA SER A 213 -4.62 -4.19 -4.75
C SER A 213 -3.38 -4.79 -5.41
N SER A 214 -2.67 -5.62 -4.66
CA SER A 214 -1.52 -6.37 -5.16
C SER A 214 -1.35 -7.71 -4.44
N ILE A 215 -0.75 -8.66 -5.14
CA ILE A 215 -0.39 -9.98 -4.61
C ILE A 215 1.13 -10.08 -4.68
N THR A 216 1.76 -10.60 -3.63
CA THR A 216 3.22 -10.73 -3.58
C THR A 216 3.62 -12.13 -3.10
N ALA A 217 4.60 -12.69 -3.78
CA ALA A 217 5.26 -13.94 -3.40
C ALA A 217 6.48 -13.60 -2.51
N VAL A 218 6.50 -14.15 -1.30
CA VAL A 218 7.57 -13.95 -0.33
C VAL A 218 8.19 -15.29 0.03
N LYS A 219 9.47 -15.46 -0.30
CA LYS A 219 10.23 -16.66 0.01
C LYS A 219 11.42 -16.28 0.88
N ASP A 220 11.64 -17.02 1.96
CA ASP A 220 12.74 -16.77 2.90
C ASP A 220 12.74 -15.31 3.44
N GLY A 221 11.55 -14.72 3.61
CA GLY A 221 11.35 -13.34 4.04
C GLY A 221 11.63 -12.28 2.97
N LYS A 222 11.91 -12.65 1.73
CA LYS A 222 12.22 -11.75 0.62
C LYS A 222 11.16 -11.83 -0.48
N CYS A 223 10.82 -10.70 -1.08
CA CYS A 223 9.96 -10.67 -2.26
C CYS A 223 10.67 -11.36 -3.43
N VAL A 224 10.00 -12.32 -4.05
CA VAL A 224 10.49 -13.02 -5.26
C VAL A 224 9.65 -12.69 -6.49
N ASP A 225 8.40 -12.25 -6.32
CA ASP A 225 7.54 -11.74 -7.39
C ASP A 225 6.40 -10.89 -6.79
N THR A 226 5.82 -10.00 -7.60
CA THR A 226 4.66 -9.19 -7.21
C THR A 226 3.80 -8.85 -8.42
N SER A 227 2.51 -8.64 -8.21
CA SER A 227 1.54 -8.46 -9.29
C SER A 227 1.56 -7.08 -9.92
N MET A 228 1.81 -6.00 -9.16
CA MET A 228 1.99 -4.68 -9.74
C MET A 228 3.30 -4.61 -10.52
N GLY A 229 3.29 -3.87 -11.62
CA GLY A 229 4.35 -3.88 -12.62
C GLY A 229 5.29 -2.67 -12.55
N PHE A 230 5.56 -2.11 -13.75
CA PHE A 230 6.27 -0.84 -13.92
C PHE A 230 5.54 0.29 -13.20
N THR A 231 4.22 0.26 -13.20
CA THR A 231 3.33 1.16 -12.47
C THR A 231 2.35 0.38 -11.58
N PRO A 232 1.64 1.01 -10.65
CA PRO A 232 0.58 0.38 -9.87
C PRO A 232 -0.69 0.03 -10.66
N LEU A 233 -0.66 0.09 -11.98
CA LEU A 233 -1.78 -0.26 -12.85
C LEU A 233 -1.89 -1.76 -13.12
N ASP A 234 -0.73 -2.44 -13.25
CA ASP A 234 -0.63 -3.88 -13.58
C ASP A 234 -1.14 -4.76 -12.42
N GLY A 235 -1.35 -6.03 -12.71
CA GLY A 235 -1.77 -7.05 -11.76
C GLY A 235 -3.26 -7.34 -11.80
N ILE A 236 -3.89 -7.47 -10.63
CA ILE A 236 -5.34 -7.71 -10.54
C ILE A 236 -6.14 -6.43 -10.74
N MET A 237 -7.39 -6.58 -11.17
CA MET A 237 -8.30 -5.43 -11.27
C MET A 237 -8.53 -4.80 -9.88
N MET A 238 -8.78 -3.50 -9.85
CA MET A 238 -8.91 -2.70 -8.63
C MET A 238 -10.18 -1.85 -8.67
N GLY A 239 -10.38 -0.96 -7.72
CA GLY A 239 -11.58 -0.12 -7.69
C GLY A 239 -11.86 0.64 -9.00
N THR A 240 -10.83 1.25 -9.60
CA THR A 240 -10.92 2.01 -10.86
C THR A 240 -9.89 1.63 -11.92
N ARG A 241 -8.93 0.75 -11.60
CA ARG A 241 -7.84 0.33 -12.49
C ARG A 241 -8.15 -1.02 -13.13
N CYS A 242 -7.80 -1.16 -14.41
CA CYS A 242 -8.09 -2.39 -15.16
C CYS A 242 -7.27 -3.61 -14.69
N GLY A 243 -6.10 -3.42 -14.09
CA GLY A 243 -5.12 -4.49 -13.92
C GLY A 243 -4.49 -4.92 -15.25
N ALA A 244 -3.93 -6.11 -15.28
CA ALA A 244 -3.32 -6.70 -16.47
C ALA A 244 -4.36 -6.96 -17.57
N ILE A 245 -4.11 -6.43 -18.76
CA ILE A 245 -4.90 -6.66 -19.96
C ILE A 245 -3.98 -7.00 -21.14
N ASP A 246 -4.53 -7.57 -22.22
CA ASP A 246 -3.77 -7.73 -23.47
C ASP A 246 -3.35 -6.33 -23.99
N PRO A 247 -2.05 -6.08 -24.22
CA PRO A 247 -1.55 -4.80 -24.72
C PRO A 247 -2.22 -4.33 -26.02
N ALA A 248 -2.66 -5.25 -26.89
CA ALA A 248 -3.36 -4.92 -28.12
C ALA A 248 -4.73 -4.24 -27.88
N ILE A 249 -5.36 -4.49 -26.74
CA ILE A 249 -6.61 -3.81 -26.34
C ILE A 249 -6.39 -2.30 -26.20
N VAL A 250 -5.23 -1.87 -25.72
CA VAL A 250 -4.89 -0.45 -25.51
C VAL A 250 -4.97 0.31 -26.86
N THR A 251 -4.22 -0.15 -27.85
CA THR A 251 -4.22 0.49 -29.20
C THR A 251 -5.55 0.33 -29.90
N TYR A 252 -6.23 -0.81 -29.73
CA TYR A 252 -7.56 -1.03 -30.29
C TYR A 252 -8.60 -0.03 -29.77
N ILE A 253 -8.66 0.19 -28.45
CA ILE A 253 -9.61 1.16 -27.85
C ILE A 253 -9.22 2.58 -28.28
N MET A 254 -7.93 2.93 -28.29
CA MET A 254 -7.46 4.24 -28.75
C MET A 254 -7.96 4.54 -30.17
N ASP A 255 -7.82 3.58 -31.09
CA ASP A 255 -8.33 3.70 -32.46
C ASP A 255 -9.85 3.86 -32.50
N LYS A 256 -10.61 2.94 -31.85
CA LYS A 256 -12.07 2.94 -31.85
C LYS A 256 -12.73 4.16 -31.20
N LYS A 257 -12.06 4.74 -30.22
CA LYS A 257 -12.57 5.89 -29.45
C LYS A 257 -11.86 7.20 -29.77
N ASN A 258 -10.90 7.17 -30.70
CA ASN A 258 -10.09 8.33 -31.09
C ASN A 258 -9.39 8.99 -29.88
N MET A 259 -8.83 8.16 -28.99
CA MET A 259 -8.21 8.59 -27.74
C MET A 259 -6.73 8.85 -27.91
N THR A 260 -6.25 9.90 -27.26
CA THR A 260 -4.81 10.15 -27.06
C THR A 260 -4.22 9.19 -26.03
N PRO A 261 -2.89 9.00 -25.99
CA PRO A 261 -2.24 8.20 -24.95
C PRO A 261 -2.60 8.64 -23.51
N ALA A 262 -2.70 9.95 -23.25
CA ALA A 262 -3.06 10.48 -21.94
C ALA A 262 -4.51 10.17 -21.55
N GLU A 263 -5.45 10.23 -22.51
CA GLU A 263 -6.84 9.84 -22.28
C GLU A 263 -6.97 8.34 -22.02
N MET A 264 -6.19 7.52 -22.73
CA MET A 264 -6.16 6.08 -22.52
C MET A 264 -5.56 5.73 -21.16
N ASP A 265 -4.47 6.37 -20.75
CA ASP A 265 -3.92 6.21 -19.40
C ASP A 265 -4.94 6.56 -18.32
N ASN A 266 -5.62 7.70 -18.47
CA ASN A 266 -6.70 8.09 -17.54
C ASN A 266 -7.87 7.09 -17.56
N TYR A 267 -8.23 6.54 -18.72
CA TYR A 267 -9.27 5.51 -18.83
C TYR A 267 -8.90 4.25 -18.04
N MET A 268 -7.70 3.71 -18.26
CA MET A 268 -7.23 2.49 -17.59
C MET A 268 -7.10 2.67 -16.07
N ASN A 269 -6.72 3.85 -15.61
CA ASN A 269 -6.50 4.15 -14.19
C ASN A 269 -7.77 4.57 -13.43
N LYS A 270 -8.75 5.21 -14.11
CA LYS A 270 -9.87 5.90 -13.44
C LYS A 270 -11.27 5.44 -13.85
N LYS A 271 -11.41 4.67 -14.95
CA LYS A 271 -12.72 4.30 -15.51
C LYS A 271 -12.92 2.79 -15.69
N CYS A 272 -11.98 2.00 -15.25
CA CYS A 272 -12.00 0.54 -15.33
C CYS A 272 -12.24 -0.12 -13.95
N GLY A 273 -11.79 -1.33 -13.78
CA GLY A 273 -11.90 -2.06 -12.52
C GLY A 273 -13.34 -2.29 -12.07
N PHE A 274 -13.58 -2.24 -10.76
CA PHE A 274 -14.94 -2.43 -10.21
C PHE A 274 -15.92 -1.45 -10.83
N LEU A 275 -15.55 -0.16 -10.90
CA LEU A 275 -16.38 0.87 -11.53
C LEU A 275 -16.73 0.51 -12.97
N GLY A 276 -15.76 0.13 -13.77
CA GLY A 276 -15.95 -0.13 -15.21
C GLY A 276 -16.76 -1.39 -15.48
N VAL A 277 -16.51 -2.48 -14.73
CA VAL A 277 -17.18 -3.77 -14.92
C VAL A 277 -18.58 -3.72 -14.31
N SER A 278 -18.72 -3.35 -13.05
CA SER A 278 -20.04 -3.30 -12.39
C SER A 278 -20.95 -2.20 -12.94
N GLY A 279 -20.36 -1.04 -13.31
CA GLY A 279 -21.13 0.17 -13.64
C GLY A 279 -21.78 0.85 -12.44
N ILE A 280 -21.41 0.46 -11.21
CA ILE A 280 -21.99 0.96 -9.95
C ILE A 280 -21.05 1.97 -9.31
N GLY A 281 -19.85 1.53 -8.93
CA GLY A 281 -18.87 2.35 -8.23
C GLY A 281 -17.55 1.63 -8.02
N SER A 282 -16.59 2.32 -7.42
CA SER A 282 -15.27 1.78 -7.06
C SER A 282 -15.22 1.24 -5.63
N ASP A 283 -16.26 1.49 -4.83
CA ASP A 283 -16.35 1.01 -3.45
C ASP A 283 -16.87 -0.43 -3.43
N SER A 284 -16.11 -1.33 -2.83
CA SER A 284 -16.46 -2.74 -2.71
C SER A 284 -17.78 -2.98 -1.97
N ARG A 285 -18.12 -2.11 -1.00
CA ARG A 285 -19.37 -2.20 -0.22
C ARG A 285 -20.60 -1.96 -1.09
N ASP A 286 -20.52 -1.03 -2.03
CA ASP A 286 -21.61 -0.76 -2.99
C ASP A 286 -21.78 -1.93 -3.95
N VAL A 287 -20.67 -2.55 -4.38
CA VAL A 287 -20.69 -3.75 -5.23
C VAL A 287 -21.27 -4.94 -4.48
N GLU A 288 -20.88 -5.19 -3.21
CA GLU A 288 -21.43 -6.25 -2.38
C GLU A 288 -22.93 -6.08 -2.14
N LYS A 289 -23.37 -4.85 -1.88
CA LYS A 289 -24.80 -4.55 -1.77
C LYS A 289 -25.55 -4.91 -3.05
N ALA A 290 -25.03 -4.51 -4.21
CA ALA A 290 -25.67 -4.81 -5.49
C ALA A 290 -25.69 -6.31 -5.79
N ILE A 291 -24.68 -7.08 -5.38
CA ILE A 291 -24.69 -8.55 -5.44
C ILE A 291 -25.87 -9.11 -4.63
N SER A 292 -26.07 -8.63 -3.41
CA SER A 292 -27.18 -9.06 -2.55
C SER A 292 -28.56 -8.72 -3.13
N GLU A 293 -28.63 -7.73 -4.02
CA GLU A 293 -29.82 -7.32 -4.76
C GLU A 293 -29.99 -8.05 -6.10
N GLY A 294 -29.09 -8.99 -6.42
CA GLY A 294 -29.15 -9.82 -7.63
C GLY A 294 -28.59 -9.18 -8.90
N ASN A 295 -27.65 -8.24 -8.77
CA ASN A 295 -27.02 -7.58 -9.93
C ASN A 295 -25.92 -8.45 -10.55
N ASP A 296 -26.16 -8.99 -11.74
CA ASP A 296 -25.25 -9.91 -12.45
C ASP A 296 -23.86 -9.29 -12.74
N ARG A 297 -23.78 -7.99 -13.07
CA ARG A 297 -22.50 -7.33 -13.35
C ARG A 297 -21.70 -7.10 -12.07
N ALA A 298 -22.36 -6.84 -10.96
CA ALA A 298 -21.71 -6.78 -9.65
C ALA A 298 -21.13 -8.15 -9.28
N GLN A 299 -21.91 -9.22 -9.47
CA GLN A 299 -21.46 -10.60 -9.27
C GLN A 299 -20.25 -10.92 -10.15
N LEU A 300 -20.34 -10.64 -11.46
CA LEU A 300 -19.22 -10.82 -12.40
C LEU A 300 -17.95 -10.08 -11.95
N THR A 301 -18.10 -8.87 -11.41
CA THR A 301 -16.96 -8.07 -10.92
C THR A 301 -16.20 -8.83 -9.82
N TYR A 302 -16.92 -9.42 -8.88
CA TYR A 302 -16.32 -10.19 -7.78
C TYR A 302 -15.77 -11.54 -8.24
N ASP A 303 -16.47 -12.22 -9.14
CA ASP A 303 -15.99 -13.49 -9.73
C ASP A 303 -14.66 -13.27 -10.47
N MET A 304 -14.55 -12.18 -11.24
CA MET A 304 -13.31 -11.80 -11.93
C MET A 304 -12.19 -11.51 -10.94
N LEU A 305 -12.45 -10.75 -9.87
CA LEU A 305 -11.46 -10.44 -8.84
C LEU A 305 -10.96 -11.71 -8.15
N CYS A 306 -11.89 -12.55 -7.67
CA CYS A 306 -11.54 -13.80 -6.98
C CYS A 306 -10.73 -14.74 -7.89
N TYR A 307 -11.13 -14.84 -9.15
CA TYR A 307 -10.43 -15.64 -10.15
C TYR A 307 -9.00 -15.16 -10.39
N GLN A 308 -8.80 -13.85 -10.51
CA GLN A 308 -7.47 -13.25 -10.71
C GLN A 308 -6.58 -13.49 -9.49
N ILE A 309 -7.08 -13.27 -8.27
CA ILE A 309 -6.32 -13.52 -7.03
C ILE A 309 -5.92 -15.00 -6.94
N LYS A 310 -6.86 -15.91 -7.18
CA LYS A 310 -6.64 -17.35 -7.20
C LYS A 310 -5.52 -17.74 -8.18
N LYS A 311 -5.54 -17.19 -9.40
CA LYS A 311 -4.47 -17.39 -10.39
C LYS A 311 -3.10 -16.93 -9.90
N TYR A 312 -3.01 -15.78 -9.25
CA TYR A 312 -1.75 -15.29 -8.68
C TYR A 312 -1.25 -16.19 -7.55
N ILE A 313 -2.12 -16.65 -6.65
CA ILE A 313 -1.75 -17.62 -5.61
C ILE A 313 -1.16 -18.88 -6.25
N GLY A 314 -1.83 -19.45 -7.26
CA GLY A 314 -1.36 -20.63 -7.97
C GLY A 314 -0.01 -20.40 -8.67
N SER A 315 0.14 -19.32 -9.42
CA SER A 315 1.39 -19.00 -10.13
C SER A 315 2.55 -18.75 -9.17
N TYR A 316 2.31 -18.07 -8.06
CA TYR A 316 3.33 -17.77 -7.06
C TYR A 316 3.72 -18.99 -6.23
N SER A 317 2.78 -19.89 -5.95
CA SER A 317 3.13 -21.17 -5.35
C SER A 317 4.05 -22.00 -6.25
N ALA A 318 3.81 -21.97 -7.56
CA ALA A 318 4.71 -22.62 -8.55
C ALA A 318 6.09 -21.93 -8.61
N ALA A 319 6.13 -20.60 -8.66
CA ALA A 319 7.37 -19.82 -8.70
C ALA A 319 8.24 -20.05 -7.45
N MET A 320 7.63 -20.20 -6.27
CA MET A 320 8.35 -20.49 -5.02
C MET A 320 8.68 -21.97 -4.83
N GLY A 321 8.08 -22.88 -5.62
CA GLY A 321 8.21 -24.32 -5.46
C GLY A 321 7.47 -24.84 -4.22
N GLY A 322 6.30 -24.29 -3.91
CA GLY A 322 5.43 -24.66 -2.78
C GLY A 322 4.77 -23.46 -2.12
N LEU A 323 3.98 -23.73 -1.09
CA LEU A 323 3.21 -22.73 -0.35
C LEU A 323 3.04 -23.17 1.10
N ASP A 324 3.40 -22.31 2.05
CA ASP A 324 3.23 -22.57 3.49
C ASP A 324 2.12 -21.70 4.08
N ALA A 325 1.93 -20.49 3.55
CA ALA A 325 0.87 -19.60 4.03
C ALA A 325 0.32 -18.66 2.96
N ILE A 326 -0.95 -18.25 3.17
CA ILE A 326 -1.62 -17.16 2.46
C ILE A 326 -2.05 -16.13 3.50
N VAL A 327 -1.82 -14.85 3.23
CA VAL A 327 -2.22 -13.74 4.09
C VAL A 327 -3.13 -12.80 3.33
N PHE A 328 -4.32 -12.52 3.88
CA PHE A 328 -5.22 -11.46 3.42
C PHE A 328 -5.07 -10.23 4.29
N THR A 329 -5.02 -9.06 3.65
CA THR A 329 -4.85 -7.77 4.33
C THR A 329 -5.46 -6.63 3.53
N ALA A 330 -5.45 -5.43 4.07
CA ALA A 330 -6.09 -4.22 3.56
C ALA A 330 -7.62 -4.31 3.53
N GLY A 331 -8.27 -3.19 3.19
CA GLY A 331 -9.70 -3.00 3.45
C GLY A 331 -10.61 -4.14 3.02
N ILE A 332 -10.50 -4.63 1.79
CA ILE A 332 -11.33 -5.75 1.29
C ILE A 332 -10.82 -7.07 1.86
N GLY A 333 -9.50 -7.28 1.88
CA GLY A 333 -8.90 -8.51 2.41
C GLY A 333 -9.22 -8.75 3.88
N GLU A 334 -9.29 -7.68 4.68
CA GLU A 334 -9.61 -7.74 6.11
C GLU A 334 -11.11 -7.90 6.38
N HIS A 335 -11.98 -7.25 5.59
CA HIS A 335 -13.39 -7.09 5.95
C HIS A 335 -14.36 -7.91 5.10
N SER A 336 -13.93 -8.54 3.97
CA SER A 336 -14.82 -9.35 3.13
C SER A 336 -14.57 -10.85 3.29
N PRO A 337 -15.34 -11.55 4.16
CA PRO A 337 -15.27 -13.00 4.25
C PRO A 337 -15.69 -13.67 2.93
N TYR A 338 -16.59 -13.05 2.17
CA TYR A 338 -17.02 -13.52 0.86
C TYR A 338 -15.83 -13.66 -0.11
N ILE A 339 -15.02 -12.57 -0.25
CA ILE A 339 -13.86 -12.60 -1.14
C ILE A 339 -12.86 -13.67 -0.70
N ARG A 340 -12.54 -13.76 0.60
CA ARG A 340 -11.59 -14.76 1.10
C ARG A 340 -12.06 -16.18 0.82
N GLU A 341 -13.33 -16.48 1.04
CA GLU A 341 -13.93 -17.79 0.77
C GLU A 341 -13.86 -18.15 -0.71
N HIS A 342 -14.29 -17.24 -1.61
CA HIS A 342 -14.29 -17.50 -3.06
C HIS A 342 -12.87 -17.59 -3.66
N VAL A 343 -11.92 -16.82 -3.12
CA VAL A 343 -10.51 -16.95 -3.51
C VAL A 343 -9.93 -18.31 -3.11
N LEU A 344 -10.28 -18.80 -1.92
CA LEU A 344 -9.71 -20.04 -1.36
C LEU A 344 -10.43 -21.32 -1.85
N SER A 345 -11.62 -21.20 -2.45
CA SER A 345 -12.30 -22.35 -3.05
C SER A 345 -11.44 -23.00 -4.13
N ASP A 346 -11.49 -24.31 -4.24
CA ASP A 346 -10.74 -25.14 -5.20
C ASP A 346 -9.20 -25.04 -5.06
N LEU A 347 -8.69 -24.63 -3.88
CA LEU A 347 -7.25 -24.64 -3.56
C LEU A 347 -6.84 -25.81 -2.65
N GLU A 348 -7.71 -26.78 -2.43
CA GLU A 348 -7.44 -27.97 -1.63
C GLU A 348 -6.26 -28.78 -2.17
N TYR A 349 -6.05 -28.77 -3.49
CA TYR A 349 -4.91 -29.41 -4.13
C TYR A 349 -3.55 -28.81 -3.71
N LEU A 350 -3.53 -27.53 -3.29
CA LEU A 350 -2.36 -26.87 -2.68
C LEU A 350 -2.24 -27.18 -1.18
N GLY A 351 -3.26 -27.83 -0.58
CA GLY A 351 -3.31 -28.12 0.85
C GLY A 351 -4.03 -27.05 1.67
N VAL A 352 -4.77 -26.14 1.03
CA VAL A 352 -5.59 -25.13 1.70
C VAL A 352 -6.91 -25.75 2.15
N LYS A 353 -7.29 -25.54 3.41
CA LYS A 353 -8.63 -25.83 3.93
C LYS A 353 -9.13 -24.65 4.73
N LEU A 354 -10.20 -24.02 4.26
CA LEU A 354 -10.85 -22.91 4.95
C LEU A 354 -11.68 -23.42 6.13
N ASP A 355 -11.66 -22.70 7.24
CA ASP A 355 -12.65 -22.80 8.31
C ASP A 355 -13.65 -21.64 8.16
N THR A 356 -14.86 -21.97 7.72
CA THR A 356 -15.89 -20.98 7.40
C THR A 356 -16.34 -20.18 8.63
N GLU A 357 -16.38 -20.78 9.82
CA GLU A 357 -16.74 -20.07 11.04
C GLU A 357 -15.64 -19.08 11.42
N ARG A 358 -14.38 -19.50 11.40
CA ARG A 358 -13.23 -18.60 11.63
C ARG A 358 -13.14 -17.50 10.59
N ASN A 359 -13.48 -17.77 9.33
CA ASN A 359 -13.50 -16.74 8.28
C ASN A 359 -14.53 -15.63 8.53
N ASN A 360 -15.59 -15.91 9.27
CA ASN A 360 -16.65 -14.97 9.61
C ASN A 360 -16.45 -14.28 10.98
N PHE A 361 -15.20 -14.01 11.37
CA PHE A 361 -14.82 -13.44 12.67
C PHE A 361 -15.31 -12.00 12.94
N GLY A 362 -15.93 -11.34 11.95
CA GLY A 362 -16.36 -9.94 12.05
C GLY A 362 -15.20 -8.97 11.84
N HIS A 363 -14.86 -8.17 12.86
CA HIS A 363 -13.75 -7.23 12.83
C HIS A 363 -12.71 -7.58 13.89
N SER A 364 -11.42 -7.55 13.52
CA SER A 364 -10.31 -7.78 14.43
C SER A 364 -9.15 -6.82 14.11
N GLY A 365 -8.55 -6.27 15.16
CA GLY A 365 -7.28 -5.54 15.08
C GLY A 365 -6.05 -6.45 15.14
N ASP A 366 -6.25 -7.74 15.42
CA ASP A 366 -5.20 -8.75 15.57
C ASP A 366 -5.25 -9.79 14.44
N PRO A 367 -4.14 -10.52 14.17
CA PRO A 367 -4.13 -11.62 13.22
C PRO A 367 -5.17 -12.70 13.56
N VAL A 368 -5.95 -13.14 12.58
CA VAL A 368 -6.95 -14.20 12.71
C VAL A 368 -6.63 -15.35 11.79
N LYS A 369 -6.42 -16.55 12.35
CA LYS A 369 -6.29 -17.78 11.56
C LYS A 369 -7.66 -18.16 11.00
N ILE A 370 -7.78 -18.25 9.68
CA ILE A 370 -9.02 -18.61 9.00
C ILE A 370 -8.95 -19.98 8.32
N SER A 371 -7.79 -20.64 8.32
CA SER A 371 -7.68 -22.03 7.87
C SER A 371 -8.05 -23.01 8.98
N ALA A 372 -8.56 -24.18 8.59
CA ALA A 372 -8.80 -25.30 9.48
C ALA A 372 -7.49 -25.82 10.12
N ASP A 373 -7.59 -26.54 11.23
CA ASP A 373 -6.39 -26.99 11.96
C ASP A 373 -5.61 -28.08 11.21
N ASP A 374 -6.29 -28.85 10.35
CA ASP A 374 -5.69 -29.86 9.49
C ASP A 374 -5.29 -29.32 8.11
N SER A 375 -5.39 -28.01 7.87
CA SER A 375 -4.90 -27.37 6.65
C SER A 375 -3.36 -27.42 6.63
N LYS A 376 -2.78 -27.89 5.53
CA LYS A 376 -1.34 -27.92 5.32
C LYS A 376 -0.78 -26.52 5.08
N VAL A 377 -1.54 -25.67 4.40
CA VAL A 377 -1.24 -24.25 4.16
C VAL A 377 -2.01 -23.43 5.18
N SER A 378 -1.29 -22.64 5.96
CA SER A 378 -1.89 -21.71 6.92
C SER A 378 -2.51 -20.52 6.20
N VAL A 379 -3.75 -20.17 6.54
CA VAL A 379 -4.37 -18.93 5.99
C VAL A 379 -4.74 -18.00 7.13
N TYR A 380 -4.33 -16.76 7.01
CA TYR A 380 -4.58 -15.72 8.00
C TYR A 380 -5.14 -14.45 7.37
N MET A 381 -6.00 -13.77 8.08
CA MET A 381 -6.19 -12.35 7.96
C MET A 381 -5.24 -11.66 8.92
N ILE A 382 -4.41 -10.73 8.42
CA ILE A 382 -3.48 -9.92 9.22
C ILE A 382 -3.71 -8.46 8.86
N PRO A 383 -4.16 -7.61 9.81
CA PRO A 383 -4.31 -6.17 9.55
C PRO A 383 -2.95 -5.56 9.20
N THR A 384 -2.91 -4.76 8.13
CA THR A 384 -1.66 -4.07 7.76
C THR A 384 -1.41 -2.87 8.66
N ASN A 385 -0.13 -2.54 8.87
CA ASN A 385 0.31 -1.35 9.62
C ASN A 385 1.53 -0.75 8.95
N GLU A 386 1.30 -0.08 7.82
CA GLU A 386 2.37 0.52 7.00
C GLU A 386 3.10 1.64 7.75
N GLU A 387 2.36 2.44 8.50
CA GLU A 387 2.91 3.55 9.25
C GLU A 387 3.85 3.07 10.38
N LEU A 388 3.56 1.94 11.00
CA LEU A 388 4.47 1.32 11.99
C LEU A 388 5.78 0.87 11.34
N VAL A 389 5.72 0.33 10.14
CA VAL A 389 6.93 -0.04 9.36
C VAL A 389 7.78 1.19 9.10
N ILE A 390 7.15 2.30 8.66
CA ILE A 390 7.84 3.56 8.41
C ILE A 390 8.47 4.09 9.71
N ALA A 391 7.73 4.06 10.82
CA ALA A 391 8.25 4.51 12.11
C ALA A 391 9.45 3.68 12.59
N LYS A 392 9.39 2.35 12.43
CA LYS A 392 10.49 1.44 12.82
C LYS A 392 11.74 1.58 11.94
N ASP A 393 11.58 1.74 10.64
CA ASP A 393 12.70 2.01 9.74
C ASP A 393 13.37 3.34 10.08
N THR A 394 12.55 4.37 10.35
CA THR A 394 13.03 5.68 10.76
C THR A 394 13.84 5.59 12.05
N GLU A 395 13.30 4.92 13.09
CA GLU A 395 14.01 4.67 14.34
C GLU A 395 15.33 3.94 14.11
N ALA A 396 15.32 2.88 13.31
CA ALA A 396 16.51 2.06 13.06
C ALA A 396 17.64 2.80 12.34
N ILE A 397 17.30 3.80 11.50
CA ILE A 397 18.27 4.65 10.80
C ILE A 397 18.76 5.76 11.71
N VAL A 398 17.85 6.50 12.35
CA VAL A 398 18.18 7.69 13.15
C VAL A 398 18.93 7.31 14.44
N SER A 399 18.65 6.15 15.03
CA SER A 399 19.39 5.67 16.23
C SER A 399 20.88 5.40 15.98
N LYS A 400 21.35 5.47 14.74
CA LYS A 400 22.76 5.28 14.36
C LYS A 400 23.49 6.59 14.11
N LEU A 401 22.81 7.73 14.18
CA LEU A 401 23.39 9.07 14.05
C LEU A 401 24.03 9.52 15.35
#